data_bc581d4aefd23c12e340831d0363d8f4
#
_entry.id   bc581d4aefd23c12e340831d0363d8f4
#
_cell.length_a   1.000
_cell.length_b   1.000
_cell.length_c   1.000
_cell.angle_alpha   90.00
_cell.angle_beta   90.00
_cell.angle_gamma   90.00
#
_symmetry.space_group_name_H-M   'P 1'
#
loop_
_entity.id
_entity.type
_entity.pdbx_description
1 polymer ?
#
loop_
_entity_poly.entity_id
_entity_poly.type
_entity_poly.pdbx_seq_one_letter_code
_entity_poly.pdbx_strand_id
1 'polypeptide(L)'
;FVDIVVNGIAERTYDIKAYSQDTYGVSKRTEYMESILADMRTKELDAFSKQAFGISLAENDPAILPESEEELALHMQLTYKQAVEIAEEQALDVLFEGNKYELTKKQFYYDLTVLGIGAVKTSFNTSEGVTIDYVNPANLVYSYTESPYFDDIYYVGEVKTIPINELVKQFPHLTESELKDIVENKSYNRSNYGSRHIHDSEDNNTVQVLYFNYKTYMNEVYKVKETGTGADKIIPKDDSFNPPQDKEGGYSRMLRSIECLYDGAIILGTNKLLKWEMSKNMMRPKSDFTKVKMNYAIVAPRMYNGKIDSLVKRITGFADMIQLTHLKLQQVMARMVPDGVYLDADGLAEVDLGNGTNYNPQEALNMFF
;
A
#
# COMPACT_ATOMS: atom_id res chain seq x y z
N PHE A 1 16.06 13.77 7.58
CA PHE A 1 15.11 14.18 6.54
C PHE A 1 14.08 13.07 6.25
N VAL A 2 14.53 11.85 5.93
CA VAL A 2 13.62 10.72 5.62
C VAL A 2 12.66 10.45 6.77
N ASP A 3 13.15 10.36 7.99
CA ASP A 3 12.34 10.11 9.19
C ASP A 3 11.28 11.19 9.43
N ILE A 4 11.63 12.46 9.16
CA ILE A 4 10.68 13.58 9.27
C ILE A 4 9.55 13.43 8.26
N VAL A 5 9.88 13.09 7.01
CA VAL A 5 8.89 12.89 5.95
C VAL A 5 8.00 11.69 6.25
N VAL A 6 8.60 10.56 6.63
CA VAL A 6 7.87 9.31 6.92
C VAL A 6 6.94 9.49 8.11
N ASN A 7 7.42 10.07 9.22
CA ASN A 7 6.57 10.30 10.37
C ASN A 7 5.47 11.33 10.08
N GLY A 8 5.77 12.42 9.36
CA GLY A 8 4.78 13.42 9.00
C GLY A 8 3.67 12.90 8.05
N ILE A 9 3.96 11.89 7.22
CA ILE A 9 2.94 11.21 6.42
C ILE A 9 2.20 10.16 7.25
N ALA A 10 2.91 9.42 8.09
CA ALA A 10 2.32 8.36 8.92
C ALA A 10 1.34 8.91 9.98
N GLU A 11 1.59 10.12 10.50
CA GLU A 11 0.71 10.79 11.47
C GLU A 11 -0.60 11.29 10.86
N ARG A 12 -0.73 11.34 9.53
CA ARG A 12 -2.00 11.71 8.90
C ARG A 12 -3.03 10.62 9.15
N THR A 13 -4.05 10.99 9.90
CA THR A 13 -5.21 10.15 10.14
C THR A 13 -6.23 10.35 9.02
N TYR A 14 -6.90 9.28 8.63
CA TYR A 14 -8.03 9.31 7.71
C TYR A 14 -9.12 8.40 8.30
N ASP A 15 -10.35 8.83 8.18
CA ASP A 15 -11.50 8.02 8.54
C ASP A 15 -11.83 7.07 7.40
N ILE A 16 -11.96 5.79 7.74
CA ILE A 16 -12.46 4.79 6.81
C ILE A 16 -13.95 4.66 7.07
N LYS A 17 -14.76 4.89 6.02
CA LYS A 17 -16.21 4.73 6.08
C LYS A 17 -16.64 3.54 5.23
N ALA A 18 -17.39 2.65 5.83
CA ALA A 18 -18.02 1.54 5.13
C ALA A 18 -19.42 1.95 4.66
N TYR A 19 -19.80 1.50 3.47
CA TYR A 19 -21.13 1.69 2.93
C TYR A 19 -21.69 0.37 2.43
N SER A 20 -22.83 -0.05 2.96
CA SER A 20 -23.55 -1.21 2.48
C SER A 20 -24.09 -0.95 1.06
N GLN A 21 -23.86 -1.90 0.16
CA GLN A 21 -24.29 -1.82 -1.23
C GLN A 21 -25.21 -3.00 -1.63
N ASP A 22 -25.64 -3.80 -0.66
CA ASP A 22 -26.65 -4.80 -0.88
C ASP A 22 -28.03 -4.13 -1.12
N THR A 23 -28.92 -4.84 -1.78
CA THR A 23 -30.25 -4.31 -2.12
C THR A 23 -31.05 -3.95 -0.88
N TYR A 24 -30.90 -4.69 0.22
CA TYR A 24 -31.56 -4.41 1.48
C TYR A 24 -31.04 -3.13 2.15
N GLY A 25 -29.72 -2.97 2.19
CA GLY A 25 -29.07 -1.79 2.76
C GLY A 25 -29.41 -0.51 1.99
N VAL A 26 -29.42 -0.60 0.65
CA VAL A 26 -29.84 0.54 -0.20
C VAL A 26 -31.29 0.88 0.03
N SER A 27 -32.22 -0.12 0.12
CA SER A 27 -33.62 0.11 0.39
C SER A 27 -33.83 0.81 1.74
N LYS A 28 -33.16 0.33 2.78
CA LYS A 28 -33.25 0.95 4.12
C LYS A 28 -32.72 2.39 4.17
N ARG A 29 -31.67 2.67 3.44
CA ARG A 29 -31.14 4.03 3.31
C ARG A 29 -32.13 4.94 2.59
N THR A 30 -32.77 4.44 1.54
CA THR A 30 -33.78 5.18 0.80
C THR A 30 -35.02 5.44 1.66
N GLU A 31 -35.54 4.42 2.36
CA GLU A 31 -36.65 4.58 3.30
C GLU A 31 -36.38 5.65 4.36
N TYR A 32 -35.19 5.62 4.96
CA TYR A 32 -34.79 6.62 5.97
C TYR A 32 -34.71 8.04 5.36
N MET A 33 -34.10 8.17 4.17
CA MET A 33 -34.02 9.44 3.46
C MET A 33 -35.42 9.99 3.13
N GLU A 34 -36.33 9.13 2.66
CA GLU A 34 -37.72 9.49 2.37
C GLU A 34 -38.47 9.91 3.64
N SER A 35 -38.26 9.23 4.78
CA SER A 35 -38.88 9.61 6.05
C SER A 35 -38.43 10.98 6.52
N ILE A 36 -37.12 11.28 6.44
CA ILE A 36 -36.62 12.62 6.81
C ILE A 36 -37.16 13.70 5.85
N LEU A 37 -37.19 13.43 4.55
CA LEU A 37 -37.78 14.35 3.58
C LEU A 37 -39.26 14.64 3.85
N ALA A 38 -40.01 13.61 4.26
CA ALA A 38 -41.41 13.77 4.67
C ALA A 38 -41.52 14.64 5.92
N ASP A 39 -40.69 14.41 6.94
CA ASP A 39 -40.66 15.18 8.18
C ASP A 39 -40.21 16.62 7.95
N MET A 40 -39.22 16.85 7.05
CA MET A 40 -38.83 18.21 6.65
C MET A 40 -39.98 19.00 6.03
N ARG A 41 -40.77 18.35 5.15
CA ARG A 41 -41.94 18.98 4.48
C ARG A 41 -43.08 19.23 5.44
N THR A 42 -43.23 18.41 6.49
CA THR A 42 -44.30 18.51 7.49
C THR A 42 -43.87 19.26 8.75
N LYS A 43 -42.64 19.79 8.82
CA LYS A 43 -42.07 20.46 10.01
C LYS A 43 -43.00 21.55 10.59
N GLU A 44 -43.60 22.38 9.75
CA GLU A 44 -44.54 23.42 10.18
C GLU A 44 -45.83 22.84 10.71
N LEU A 45 -46.35 21.77 10.11
CA LEU A 45 -47.56 21.07 10.55
C LEU A 45 -47.31 20.32 11.86
N ASP A 46 -46.15 19.74 12.07
CA ASP A 46 -45.76 19.08 13.31
C ASP A 46 -45.67 20.09 14.47
N ALA A 47 -45.08 21.28 14.23
CA ALA A 47 -45.01 22.34 15.22
C ALA A 47 -46.41 22.81 15.63
N PHE A 48 -47.34 22.96 14.70
CA PHE A 48 -48.71 23.30 14.94
C PHE A 48 -49.45 22.19 15.71
N SER A 49 -49.28 20.92 15.31
CA SER A 49 -49.89 19.76 15.97
C SER A 49 -49.41 19.60 17.41
N LYS A 50 -48.12 19.78 17.69
CA LYS A 50 -47.57 19.80 19.06
C LYS A 50 -48.15 20.91 19.92
N GLN A 51 -48.34 22.09 19.35
CA GLN A 51 -48.88 23.23 20.09
C GLN A 51 -50.38 23.09 20.33
N ALA A 52 -51.15 22.54 19.39
CA ALA A 52 -52.61 22.43 19.48
C ALA A 52 -53.10 21.15 20.20
N PHE A 53 -52.41 20.03 20.00
CA PHE A 53 -52.90 18.70 20.42
C PHE A 53 -51.87 17.93 21.30
N GLY A 54 -50.63 18.41 21.41
CA GLY A 54 -49.57 17.73 22.16
C GLY A 54 -49.04 16.48 21.49
N ILE A 55 -49.38 16.25 20.20
CA ILE A 55 -49.02 15.06 19.43
C ILE A 55 -47.98 15.45 18.36
N SER A 56 -46.87 14.69 18.30
CA SER A 56 -45.89 14.79 17.23
C SER A 56 -46.31 13.94 16.04
N LEU A 57 -46.31 14.53 14.86
CA LEU A 57 -46.57 13.84 13.59
C LEU A 57 -45.27 13.36 12.94
N ALA A 58 -44.13 13.93 13.35
CA ALA A 58 -42.82 13.56 12.82
C ALA A 58 -42.34 12.25 13.47
N GLU A 59 -41.77 11.37 12.67
CA GLU A 59 -41.14 10.12 13.14
C GLU A 59 -39.75 10.35 13.72
N ASN A 60 -39.05 11.39 13.24
CA ASN A 60 -37.67 11.69 13.65
C ASN A 60 -37.63 12.88 14.62
N ASP A 61 -36.58 12.95 15.42
CA ASP A 61 -36.38 14.05 16.38
C ASP A 61 -36.17 15.38 15.65
N PRO A 62 -36.97 16.45 15.95
CA PRO A 62 -36.85 17.74 15.28
C PRO A 62 -35.46 18.38 15.41
N ALA A 63 -34.68 17.98 16.43
CA ALA A 63 -33.31 18.47 16.62
C ALA A 63 -32.28 17.91 15.59
N ILE A 64 -32.65 16.83 14.94
CA ILE A 64 -31.77 16.12 13.98
C ILE A 64 -32.17 16.45 12.52
N LEU A 65 -33.35 17.04 12.32
CA LEU A 65 -33.89 17.33 11.01
C LEU A 65 -33.07 18.42 10.28
N PRO A 66 -32.49 18.10 9.11
CA PRO A 66 -31.80 19.09 8.27
C PRO A 66 -32.76 20.21 7.80
N GLU A 67 -32.22 21.41 7.59
CA GLU A 67 -33.03 22.55 7.11
C GLU A 67 -33.07 22.64 5.57
N SER A 68 -32.09 22.04 4.88
CA SER A 68 -31.97 22.08 3.42
C SER A 68 -31.63 20.72 2.83
N GLU A 69 -31.86 20.56 1.51
CA GLU A 69 -31.47 19.33 0.80
C GLU A 69 -29.94 19.08 0.83
N GLU A 70 -29.15 20.16 0.89
CA GLU A 70 -27.69 20.05 1.01
C GLU A 70 -27.30 19.53 2.39
N GLU A 71 -27.96 19.99 3.45
CA GLU A 71 -27.77 19.48 4.80
C GLU A 71 -28.24 18.02 4.93
N LEU A 72 -29.32 17.64 4.23
CA LEU A 72 -29.77 16.26 4.18
C LEU A 72 -28.69 15.36 3.54
N ALA A 73 -28.11 15.79 2.43
CA ALA A 73 -27.02 15.06 1.81
C ALA A 73 -25.81 14.90 2.74
N LEU A 74 -25.50 15.94 3.49
CA LEU A 74 -24.44 15.92 4.48
C LEU A 74 -24.77 15.01 5.67
N HIS A 75 -25.99 15.07 6.18
CA HIS A 75 -26.49 14.19 7.24
C HIS A 75 -26.41 12.72 6.83
N MET A 76 -26.84 12.39 5.61
CA MET A 76 -26.78 11.03 5.05
C MET A 76 -25.32 10.53 4.88
N GLN A 77 -24.38 11.43 4.68
CA GLN A 77 -22.95 11.07 4.57
C GLN A 77 -22.24 10.97 5.91
N LEU A 78 -22.57 11.83 6.87
CA LEU A 78 -21.81 11.96 8.11
C LEU A 78 -22.48 11.24 9.29
N THR A 79 -23.80 11.30 9.39
CA THR A 79 -24.52 10.89 10.59
C THR A 79 -25.25 9.56 10.43
N TYR A 80 -25.83 9.31 9.24
CA TYR A 80 -26.56 8.08 8.99
C TYR A 80 -25.62 6.92 8.79
N LYS A 81 -25.72 5.90 9.66
CA LYS A 81 -24.99 4.65 9.54
C LYS A 81 -25.88 3.47 9.89
N GLN A 82 -25.81 2.43 9.09
CA GLN A 82 -26.47 1.16 9.38
C GLN A 82 -25.62 0.32 10.33
N ALA A 83 -26.26 -0.57 11.08
CA ALA A 83 -25.56 -1.48 12.00
C ALA A 83 -24.50 -2.34 11.31
N VAL A 84 -24.75 -2.74 10.04
CA VAL A 84 -23.78 -3.49 9.21
C VAL A 84 -22.56 -2.64 8.89
N GLU A 85 -22.75 -1.38 8.52
CA GLU A 85 -21.66 -0.44 8.21
C GLU A 85 -20.79 -0.17 9.44
N ILE A 86 -21.39 -0.02 10.62
CA ILE A 86 -20.67 0.14 11.89
C ILE A 86 -19.88 -1.13 12.22
N ALA A 87 -20.46 -2.30 12.01
CA ALA A 87 -19.79 -3.57 12.24
C ALA A 87 -18.61 -3.78 11.28
N GLU A 88 -18.74 -3.37 10.02
CA GLU A 88 -17.66 -3.41 9.03
C GLU A 88 -16.51 -2.46 9.39
N GLU A 89 -16.81 -1.24 9.85
CA GLU A 89 -15.79 -0.30 10.32
C GLU A 89 -15.03 -0.85 11.53
N GLN A 90 -15.75 -1.38 12.53
CA GLN A 90 -15.14 -2.01 13.70
C GLN A 90 -14.31 -3.25 13.34
N ALA A 91 -14.78 -4.05 12.39
CA ALA A 91 -14.04 -5.21 11.91
C ALA A 91 -12.73 -4.79 11.23
N LEU A 92 -12.72 -3.68 10.46
CA LEU A 92 -11.50 -3.13 9.86
C LEU A 92 -10.52 -2.64 10.91
N ASP A 93 -10.99 -1.95 11.96
CA ASP A 93 -10.12 -1.48 13.04
C ASP A 93 -9.45 -2.65 13.78
N VAL A 94 -10.21 -3.68 14.13
CA VAL A 94 -9.69 -4.91 14.76
C VAL A 94 -8.69 -5.61 13.85
N LEU A 95 -8.96 -5.64 12.53
CA LEU A 95 -8.07 -6.24 11.54
C LEU A 95 -6.75 -5.46 11.44
N PHE A 96 -6.79 -4.14 11.44
CA PHE A 96 -5.59 -3.31 11.40
C PHE A 96 -4.75 -3.45 12.67
N GLU A 97 -5.39 -3.50 13.84
CA GLU A 97 -4.71 -3.72 15.12
C GLU A 97 -4.06 -5.11 15.15
N GLY A 98 -4.79 -6.16 14.79
CA GLY A 98 -4.30 -7.55 14.75
C GLY A 98 -3.11 -7.75 13.82
N ASN A 99 -3.10 -7.08 12.67
CA ASN A 99 -2.01 -7.14 11.69
C ASN A 99 -0.86 -6.15 11.97
N LYS A 100 -0.91 -5.39 13.06
CA LYS A 100 0.09 -4.34 13.36
C LYS A 100 0.28 -3.38 12.17
N TYR A 101 -0.82 -2.98 11.57
CA TYR A 101 -0.84 -2.20 10.33
C TYR A 101 -0.01 -0.91 10.42
N GLU A 102 0.05 -0.27 11.57
CA GLU A 102 0.85 0.94 11.77
C GLU A 102 2.35 0.72 11.52
N LEU A 103 2.89 -0.46 11.87
CA LEU A 103 4.27 -0.81 11.57
C LEU A 103 4.47 -1.02 10.07
N THR A 104 3.60 -1.80 9.45
CA THR A 104 3.60 -2.04 7.99
C THR A 104 3.48 -0.74 7.21
N LYS A 105 2.61 0.17 7.66
CA LYS A 105 2.42 1.51 7.10
C LYS A 105 3.70 2.36 7.14
N LYS A 106 4.42 2.37 8.26
CA LYS A 106 5.69 3.07 8.39
C LYS A 106 6.78 2.50 7.47
N GLN A 107 6.89 1.17 7.39
CA GLN A 107 7.81 0.51 6.47
C GLN A 107 7.48 0.84 5.01
N PHE A 108 6.21 0.79 4.65
CA PHE A 108 5.74 1.15 3.32
C PHE A 108 6.08 2.60 2.95
N TYR A 109 5.86 3.57 3.83
CA TYR A 109 6.20 4.97 3.57
C TYR A 109 7.70 5.22 3.52
N TYR A 110 8.49 4.47 4.31
CA TYR A 110 9.93 4.53 4.24
C TYR A 110 10.42 4.10 2.85
N ASP A 111 9.97 2.96 2.35
CA ASP A 111 10.35 2.47 1.02
C ASP A 111 9.87 3.41 -0.09
N LEU A 112 8.67 3.93 0.02
CA LEU A 112 8.13 4.91 -0.92
C LEU A 112 8.99 6.18 -0.98
N THR A 113 9.56 6.61 0.14
CA THR A 113 10.43 7.78 0.23
C THR A 113 11.82 7.49 -0.31
N VAL A 114 12.41 6.36 0.07
CA VAL A 114 13.81 5.99 -0.24
C VAL A 114 13.93 5.36 -1.62
N LEU A 115 13.07 4.39 -1.94
CA LEU A 115 13.11 3.64 -3.20
C LEU A 115 12.18 4.21 -4.27
N GLY A 116 11.10 4.89 -3.84
CA GLY A 116 10.07 5.41 -4.73
C GLY A 116 8.97 4.40 -5.08
N ILE A 117 9.04 3.19 -4.52
CA ILE A 117 8.07 2.11 -4.68
C ILE A 117 7.76 1.50 -3.33
N GLY A 118 6.50 1.23 -3.07
CA GLY A 118 6.06 0.49 -1.89
C GLY A 118 5.12 -0.64 -2.29
N ALA A 119 5.17 -1.75 -1.56
CA ALA A 119 4.35 -2.93 -1.83
C ALA A 119 3.83 -3.55 -0.53
N VAL A 120 2.58 -3.97 -0.56
CA VAL A 120 1.88 -4.68 0.51
C VAL A 120 1.12 -5.85 -0.10
N LYS A 121 1.09 -6.97 0.58
CA LYS A 121 0.34 -8.15 0.18
C LYS A 121 -0.83 -8.38 1.14
N THR A 122 -2.00 -8.61 0.56
CA THR A 122 -3.17 -9.07 1.31
C THR A 122 -3.37 -10.56 1.05
N SER A 123 -3.49 -11.34 2.10
CA SER A 123 -3.81 -12.76 1.98
C SER A 123 -4.90 -13.16 2.97
N PHE A 124 -5.53 -14.29 2.70
CA PHE A 124 -6.55 -14.86 3.59
C PHE A 124 -6.11 -16.25 4.02
N ASN A 125 -6.07 -16.44 5.34
CA ASN A 125 -5.79 -17.73 5.95
C ASN A 125 -6.98 -18.10 6.84
N THR A 126 -7.39 -19.36 6.81
CA THR A 126 -8.52 -19.84 7.64
C THR A 126 -8.26 -19.79 9.14
N SER A 127 -6.99 -19.78 9.56
CA SER A 127 -6.62 -19.71 10.98
C SER A 127 -6.48 -18.28 11.50
N GLU A 128 -6.02 -17.35 10.66
CA GLU A 128 -5.70 -15.97 11.06
C GLU A 128 -6.65 -14.93 10.45
N GLY A 129 -7.48 -15.36 9.49
CA GLY A 129 -8.36 -14.46 8.73
C GLY A 129 -7.61 -13.70 7.64
N VAL A 130 -7.91 -12.43 7.49
CA VAL A 130 -7.23 -11.54 6.54
C VAL A 130 -5.91 -11.05 7.12
N THR A 131 -4.81 -11.33 6.42
CA THR A 131 -3.47 -10.86 6.79
C THR A 131 -2.99 -9.77 5.84
N ILE A 132 -2.26 -8.82 6.39
CA ILE A 132 -1.64 -7.71 5.66
C ILE A 132 -0.14 -7.78 5.91
N ASP A 133 0.60 -8.23 4.91
CA ASP A 133 2.04 -8.45 4.99
C ASP A 133 2.80 -7.35 4.24
N TYR A 134 3.87 -6.88 4.86
CA TYR A 134 4.84 -6.03 4.18
C TYR A 134 5.63 -6.83 3.14
N VAL A 135 5.80 -6.27 1.95
CA VAL A 135 6.62 -6.85 0.88
C VAL A 135 7.81 -5.96 0.61
N ASN A 136 9.02 -6.52 0.77
CA ASN A 136 10.25 -5.80 0.46
C ASN A 136 10.37 -5.57 -1.05
N PRO A 137 10.41 -4.31 -1.53
CA PRO A 137 10.51 -4.01 -2.96
C PRO A 137 11.75 -4.59 -3.65
N ALA A 138 12.83 -4.88 -2.90
CA ALA A 138 14.02 -5.52 -3.44
C ALA A 138 13.77 -6.97 -3.90
N ASN A 139 12.79 -7.64 -3.32
CA ASN A 139 12.43 -9.02 -3.62
C ASN A 139 11.18 -9.13 -4.52
N LEU A 140 10.64 -7.98 -4.93
CA LEU A 140 9.43 -7.91 -5.74
C LEU A 140 9.74 -8.16 -7.21
N VAL A 141 8.95 -9.02 -7.84
CA VAL A 141 9.00 -9.34 -9.26
C VAL A 141 7.64 -9.02 -9.88
N TYR A 142 7.60 -8.25 -10.95
CA TYR A 142 6.36 -7.86 -11.62
C TYR A 142 6.53 -7.72 -13.12
N SER A 143 5.43 -7.78 -13.86
CA SER A 143 5.44 -7.53 -15.31
C SER A 143 5.64 -6.05 -15.60
N TYR A 144 6.19 -5.75 -16.77
CA TYR A 144 6.36 -4.36 -17.20
C TYR A 144 5.03 -3.59 -17.12
N THR A 145 5.10 -2.38 -16.59
CA THR A 145 3.96 -1.46 -16.47
C THR A 145 4.43 -0.02 -16.59
N GLU A 146 3.56 0.84 -17.05
CA GLU A 146 3.73 2.30 -17.06
C GLU A 146 2.76 2.98 -16.07
N SER A 147 1.82 2.22 -15.50
CA SER A 147 0.86 2.72 -14.53
C SER A 147 1.50 2.85 -13.13
N PRO A 148 1.42 4.03 -12.48
CA PRO A 148 1.90 4.22 -11.11
C PRO A 148 1.21 3.32 -10.07
N TYR A 149 0.03 2.80 -10.39
CA TYR A 149 -0.77 1.93 -9.52
C TYR A 149 -0.68 0.45 -9.87
N PHE A 150 0.09 0.09 -10.89
CA PHE A 150 0.28 -1.31 -11.32
C PHE A 150 -1.01 -2.06 -11.65
N ASP A 151 -2.01 -1.38 -12.19
CA ASP A 151 -3.31 -1.98 -12.51
C ASP A 151 -3.27 -2.89 -13.75
N ASP A 152 -2.32 -2.66 -14.64
CA ASP A 152 -2.13 -3.34 -15.93
C ASP A 152 -1.23 -4.58 -15.86
N ILE A 153 -0.65 -4.88 -14.71
CA ILE A 153 0.23 -6.03 -14.55
C ILE A 153 -0.54 -7.35 -14.67
N TYR A 154 0.09 -8.35 -15.28
CA TYR A 154 -0.48 -9.70 -15.42
C TYR A 154 0.20 -10.74 -14.54
N TYR A 155 1.40 -10.48 -14.01
CA TYR A 155 2.00 -11.25 -12.93
C TYR A 155 2.69 -10.34 -11.92
N VAL A 156 2.69 -10.79 -10.69
CA VAL A 156 3.43 -10.19 -9.58
C VAL A 156 3.81 -11.27 -8.60
N GLY A 157 4.97 -11.15 -8.00
CA GLY A 157 5.43 -12.11 -7.00
C GLY A 157 6.54 -11.56 -6.12
N GLU A 158 6.88 -12.31 -5.10
CA GLU A 158 7.94 -12.02 -4.16
C GLU A 158 8.88 -13.21 -4.00
N VAL A 159 10.16 -12.96 -3.92
CA VAL A 159 11.17 -13.97 -3.61
C VAL A 159 11.37 -14.00 -2.11
N LYS A 160 11.04 -15.12 -1.47
CA LYS A 160 11.28 -15.34 -0.04
C LYS A 160 12.36 -16.40 0.15
N THR A 161 13.28 -16.14 1.06
CA THR A 161 14.24 -17.13 1.53
C THR A 161 13.65 -17.82 2.76
N ILE A 162 13.31 -19.09 2.64
CA ILE A 162 12.69 -19.87 3.71
C ILE A 162 13.59 -21.07 4.09
N PRO A 163 13.60 -21.49 5.36
CA PRO A 163 14.30 -22.71 5.76
C PRO A 163 13.57 -23.95 5.21
N ILE A 164 14.33 -25.00 4.95
CA ILE A 164 13.79 -26.24 4.39
C ILE A 164 12.71 -26.84 5.27
N ASN A 165 12.85 -26.75 6.58
CA ASN A 165 11.83 -27.23 7.53
C ASN A 165 10.47 -26.54 7.32
N GLU A 166 10.50 -25.26 7.02
CA GLU A 166 9.28 -24.51 6.73
C GLU A 166 8.73 -24.84 5.34
N LEU A 167 9.61 -25.06 4.37
CA LEU A 167 9.21 -25.54 3.04
C LEU A 167 8.43 -26.87 3.13
N VAL A 168 8.93 -27.84 3.90
CA VAL A 168 8.24 -29.13 4.10
C VAL A 168 6.91 -28.95 4.81
N LYS A 169 6.83 -28.03 5.77
CA LYS A 169 5.57 -27.72 6.47
C LYS A 169 4.53 -27.12 5.56
N GLN A 170 4.95 -26.19 4.68
CA GLN A 170 4.05 -25.53 3.73
C GLN A 170 3.65 -26.46 2.56
N PHE A 171 4.54 -27.36 2.14
CA PHE A 171 4.33 -28.27 1.00
C PHE A 171 4.58 -29.73 1.38
N PRO A 172 3.66 -30.35 2.12
CA PRO A 172 3.84 -31.72 2.64
C PRO A 172 3.85 -32.82 1.55
N HIS A 173 3.53 -32.49 0.31
CA HIS A 173 3.56 -33.40 -0.83
C HIS A 173 4.96 -33.64 -1.41
N LEU A 174 5.98 -32.90 -0.94
CA LEU A 174 7.35 -33.07 -1.39
C LEU A 174 7.94 -34.41 -0.86
N THR A 175 8.54 -35.18 -1.77
CA THR A 175 9.22 -36.43 -1.42
C THR A 175 10.65 -36.18 -0.90
N GLU A 176 11.20 -37.12 -0.13
CA GLU A 176 12.57 -36.97 0.38
C GLU A 176 13.62 -36.89 -0.75
N SER A 177 13.40 -37.58 -1.87
CA SER A 177 14.30 -37.50 -3.03
C SER A 177 14.33 -36.12 -3.62
N GLU A 178 13.15 -35.49 -3.75
CA GLU A 178 13.02 -34.13 -4.24
C GLU A 178 13.63 -33.09 -3.30
N LEU A 179 13.52 -33.30 -2.00
CA LEU A 179 14.16 -32.44 -1.01
C LEU A 179 15.69 -32.52 -1.09
N LYS A 180 16.25 -33.71 -1.33
CA LYS A 180 17.70 -33.89 -1.57
C LYS A 180 18.14 -33.17 -2.83
N ASP A 181 17.41 -33.32 -3.93
CA ASP A 181 17.69 -32.63 -5.19
C ASP A 181 17.65 -31.09 -5.02
N ILE A 182 16.71 -30.60 -4.24
CA ILE A 182 16.59 -29.17 -3.91
C ILE A 182 17.81 -28.69 -3.13
N VAL A 183 18.28 -29.50 -2.17
CA VAL A 183 19.46 -29.17 -1.35
C VAL A 183 20.74 -29.20 -2.15
N GLU A 184 20.91 -30.18 -3.03
CA GLU A 184 22.11 -30.37 -3.87
C GLU A 184 22.22 -29.24 -4.94
N ASN A 185 21.12 -28.90 -5.61
CA ASN A 185 21.08 -27.87 -6.64
C ASN A 185 21.07 -26.42 -6.11
N LYS A 186 20.95 -26.25 -4.83
CA LYS A 186 20.94 -24.99 -4.12
C LYS A 186 22.19 -24.14 -4.32
N SER A 187 23.33 -24.77 -4.49
CA SER A 187 24.65 -24.13 -4.61
C SER A 187 24.78 -23.27 -5.89
N TYR A 188 23.97 -23.52 -6.92
CA TYR A 188 24.11 -22.86 -8.21
C TYR A 188 23.51 -21.45 -8.26
N ASN A 189 22.58 -21.11 -7.36
CA ASN A 189 21.79 -19.87 -7.43
C ASN A 189 22.17 -18.78 -6.44
N ARG A 190 23.21 -18.97 -5.68
CA ARG A 190 23.64 -18.04 -4.62
C ARG A 190 24.12 -16.68 -5.15
N SER A 191 24.35 -16.54 -6.46
CA SER A 191 25.05 -15.38 -7.01
C SER A 191 24.20 -14.34 -7.73
N ASN A 192 22.96 -14.61 -8.12
CA ASN A 192 22.25 -13.74 -9.06
C ASN A 192 21.08 -12.92 -8.49
N TYR A 193 20.51 -13.29 -7.37
CA TYR A 193 19.51 -12.44 -6.71
C TYR A 193 20.03 -12.05 -5.33
N GLY A 194 20.55 -10.82 -5.29
CA GLY A 194 21.28 -10.27 -4.16
C GLY A 194 20.54 -10.27 -2.84
N SER A 195 20.60 -11.39 -2.14
CA SER A 195 20.44 -11.36 -0.70
C SER A 195 21.70 -10.72 -0.10
N ARG A 196 21.72 -9.40 0.00
CA ARG A 196 22.73 -8.62 0.72
C ARG A 196 22.54 -8.65 2.24
N HIS A 197 21.81 -9.57 2.75
CA HIS A 197 21.87 -9.87 4.18
C HIS A 197 23.06 -10.79 4.42
N ILE A 198 24.18 -10.15 4.55
CA ILE A 198 25.44 -10.65 5.06
C ILE A 198 25.25 -11.01 6.55
N HIS A 199 24.50 -12.03 6.84
CA HIS A 199 24.83 -12.96 7.86
C HIS A 199 25.13 -14.25 7.11
N ASP A 200 26.31 -14.30 6.58
CA ASP A 200 26.96 -15.45 5.99
C ASP A 200 27.38 -16.41 7.10
N SER A 201 26.48 -16.71 7.99
CA SER A 201 26.60 -17.86 8.86
C SER A 201 25.92 -19.00 8.11
N GLU A 202 26.72 -19.84 7.49
CA GLU A 202 26.62 -21.30 7.33
C GLU A 202 25.24 -22.00 7.41
N ASP A 203 24.13 -21.27 7.35
CA ASP A 203 22.79 -21.82 7.27
C ASP A 203 22.56 -22.40 5.87
N ASN A 204 23.24 -23.54 5.68
CA ASN A 204 23.07 -24.41 4.53
C ASN A 204 21.64 -24.91 4.33
N ASN A 205 20.67 -24.42 5.10
CA ASN A 205 19.32 -24.96 5.19
C ASN A 205 18.20 -24.02 4.68
N THR A 206 18.52 -22.99 3.90
CA THR A 206 17.53 -22.08 3.34
C THR A 206 17.37 -22.24 1.82
N VAL A 207 16.18 -22.02 1.29
CA VAL A 207 15.84 -22.11 -0.14
C VAL A 207 15.11 -20.85 -0.56
N GLN A 208 15.36 -20.38 -1.78
CA GLN A 208 14.63 -19.26 -2.36
C GLN A 208 13.40 -19.77 -3.11
N VAL A 209 12.24 -19.28 -2.70
CA VAL A 209 10.96 -19.60 -3.31
C VAL A 209 10.34 -18.31 -3.84
N LEU A 210 9.94 -18.33 -5.10
CA LEU A 210 9.14 -17.26 -5.71
C LEU A 210 7.66 -17.60 -5.51
N TYR A 211 6.97 -16.82 -4.68
CA TYR A 211 5.52 -16.83 -4.58
C TYR A 211 4.95 -15.79 -5.53
N PHE A 212 4.04 -16.17 -6.40
CA PHE A 212 3.54 -15.27 -7.42
C PHE A 212 2.06 -15.44 -7.69
N ASN A 213 1.43 -14.37 -8.11
CA ASN A 213 0.10 -14.35 -8.68
C ASN A 213 0.20 -14.14 -10.19
N TYR A 214 -0.62 -14.85 -10.93
CA TYR A 214 -0.72 -14.75 -12.38
C TYR A 214 -2.17 -14.54 -12.80
N LYS A 215 -2.40 -13.47 -13.57
CA LYS A 215 -3.71 -13.12 -14.09
C LYS A 215 -3.92 -13.75 -15.46
N THR A 216 -5.02 -14.42 -15.66
CA THR A 216 -5.43 -15.03 -16.92
C THR A 216 -6.93 -14.87 -17.11
N TYR A 217 -7.44 -15.39 -18.22
CA TYR A 217 -8.85 -15.33 -18.56
C TYR A 217 -9.47 -16.72 -18.51
N MET A 218 -10.68 -16.78 -17.98
CA MET A 218 -11.53 -17.95 -18.00
C MET A 218 -12.82 -17.61 -18.76
N ASN A 219 -13.24 -18.50 -19.64
CA ASN A 219 -14.51 -18.35 -20.34
C ASN A 219 -15.62 -18.99 -19.52
N GLU A 220 -16.63 -18.20 -19.21
CA GLU A 220 -17.88 -18.70 -18.63
C GLU A 220 -18.93 -18.85 -19.72
N VAL A 221 -19.58 -19.99 -19.76
CA VAL A 221 -20.64 -20.31 -20.71
C VAL A 221 -21.99 -20.25 -20.01
N TYR A 222 -22.87 -19.45 -20.54
CA TYR A 222 -24.23 -19.34 -20.01
C TYR A 222 -25.24 -19.78 -21.05
N LYS A 223 -26.24 -20.51 -20.58
CA LYS A 223 -27.48 -20.78 -21.31
C LYS A 223 -28.46 -19.67 -21.00
N VAL A 224 -28.84 -18.90 -21.99
CA VAL A 224 -29.87 -17.88 -21.88
C VAL A 224 -31.16 -18.46 -22.45
N LYS A 225 -32.23 -18.43 -21.65
CA LYS A 225 -33.55 -18.83 -22.05
C LYS A 225 -34.50 -17.63 -21.91
N GLU A 226 -35.09 -17.23 -23.00
CA GLU A 226 -36.17 -16.27 -22.97
C GLU A 226 -37.44 -16.92 -22.37
N THR A 227 -37.95 -16.32 -21.31
CA THR A 227 -39.18 -16.80 -20.64
C THR A 227 -40.38 -16.19 -21.31
N GLY A 228 -41.51 -16.88 -21.33
CA GLY A 228 -42.76 -16.37 -21.92
C GLY A 228 -43.26 -15.04 -21.34
N THR A 229 -42.63 -14.51 -20.32
CA THR A 229 -42.85 -13.18 -19.71
C THR A 229 -41.89 -12.11 -20.22
N GLY A 230 -41.02 -12.44 -21.20
CA GLY A 230 -39.99 -11.51 -21.73
C GLY A 230 -38.77 -11.33 -20.86
N ALA A 231 -38.61 -12.08 -19.76
CA ALA A 231 -37.44 -12.04 -18.92
C ALA A 231 -36.46 -13.15 -19.30
N ASP A 232 -35.16 -12.84 -19.41
CA ASP A 232 -34.09 -13.81 -19.67
C ASP A 232 -33.72 -14.58 -18.42
N LYS A 233 -33.77 -15.91 -18.49
CA LYS A 233 -33.24 -16.79 -17.45
C LYS A 233 -31.86 -17.26 -17.85
N ILE A 234 -30.86 -16.85 -17.06
CA ILE A 234 -29.43 -17.16 -17.27
C ILE A 234 -29.03 -18.33 -16.37
N ILE A 235 -28.49 -19.40 -16.95
CA ILE A 235 -28.02 -20.58 -16.22
C ILE A 235 -26.57 -20.87 -16.61
N PRO A 236 -25.62 -20.96 -15.65
CA PRO A 236 -24.24 -21.33 -15.95
C PRO A 236 -24.18 -22.77 -16.48
N LYS A 237 -23.32 -23.01 -17.45
CA LYS A 237 -23.08 -24.27 -18.11
C LYS A 237 -21.59 -24.52 -18.31
N ASP A 238 -21.21 -25.76 -18.56
CA ASP A 238 -19.85 -26.16 -18.89
C ASP A 238 -19.47 -25.70 -20.31
N ASP A 239 -18.17 -25.60 -20.58
CA ASP A 239 -17.63 -25.17 -21.89
C ASP A 239 -18.13 -26.00 -23.07
N SER A 240 -18.43 -27.28 -22.82
CA SER A 240 -18.97 -28.22 -23.82
C SER A 240 -20.41 -27.97 -24.22
N PHE A 241 -21.12 -27.03 -23.55
CA PHE A 241 -22.51 -26.78 -23.84
C PHE A 241 -22.72 -26.13 -25.21
N ASN A 242 -23.36 -26.85 -26.11
CA ASN A 242 -23.88 -26.34 -27.38
C ASN A 242 -25.41 -26.39 -27.36
N PRO A 243 -26.10 -25.28 -27.65
CA PRO A 243 -27.56 -25.29 -27.76
C PRO A 243 -27.99 -26.19 -28.93
N PRO A 244 -29.11 -26.94 -28.80
CA PRO A 244 -29.67 -27.70 -29.91
C PRO A 244 -30.02 -26.74 -31.08
N GLN A 245 -29.83 -27.22 -32.29
CA GLN A 245 -30.05 -26.42 -33.51
C GLN A 245 -31.53 -26.12 -33.79
N ASP A 246 -32.43 -26.81 -33.09
CA ASP A 246 -33.88 -26.59 -33.26
C ASP A 246 -34.31 -25.27 -32.62
N LYS A 247 -34.76 -24.36 -33.45
CA LYS A 247 -35.17 -22.99 -33.11
C LYS A 247 -36.39 -22.89 -32.18
N GLU A 248 -37.10 -24.01 -31.93
CA GLU A 248 -38.29 -24.01 -31.08
C GLU A 248 -38.02 -23.88 -29.57
N GLY A 249 -36.78 -23.99 -29.12
CA GLY A 249 -36.40 -23.95 -27.69
C GLY A 249 -36.03 -22.59 -27.11
N GLY A 250 -35.84 -21.55 -27.92
CA GLY A 250 -35.52 -20.19 -27.44
C GLY A 250 -34.22 -20.13 -26.58
N TYR A 251 -33.26 -21.03 -26.82
CA TYR A 251 -32.02 -21.06 -26.07
C TYR A 251 -30.86 -20.44 -26.86
N SER A 252 -30.15 -19.52 -26.25
CA SER A 252 -28.91 -18.98 -26.80
C SER A 252 -27.73 -19.30 -25.91
N ARG A 253 -26.53 -19.42 -26.51
CA ARG A 253 -25.28 -19.55 -25.81
C ARG A 253 -24.65 -18.19 -25.69
N MET A 254 -24.41 -17.75 -24.45
CA MET A 254 -23.67 -16.52 -24.16
C MET A 254 -22.32 -16.90 -23.59
N LEU A 255 -21.27 -16.38 -24.21
CA LEU A 255 -19.89 -16.51 -23.74
C LEU A 255 -19.48 -15.21 -23.05
N ARG A 256 -18.93 -15.34 -21.85
CA ARG A 256 -18.35 -14.23 -21.12
C ARG A 256 -16.94 -14.60 -20.72
N SER A 257 -15.98 -13.77 -21.09
CA SER A 257 -14.60 -13.90 -20.63
C SER A 257 -14.41 -13.09 -19.35
N ILE A 258 -13.99 -13.73 -18.30
CA ILE A 258 -13.68 -13.09 -17.01
C ILE A 258 -12.22 -13.32 -16.64
N GLU A 259 -11.62 -12.32 -16.03
CA GLU A 259 -10.27 -12.49 -15.47
C GLU A 259 -10.31 -13.39 -14.25
N CYS A 260 -9.31 -14.25 -14.14
CA CYS A 260 -9.07 -15.08 -12.96
C CYS A 260 -7.60 -15.00 -12.53
N LEU A 261 -7.36 -15.26 -11.26
CA LEU A 261 -6.06 -15.20 -10.63
C LEU A 261 -5.61 -16.61 -10.23
N TYR A 262 -4.37 -16.93 -10.57
CA TYR A 262 -3.70 -18.15 -10.14
C TYR A 262 -2.61 -17.83 -9.13
N ASP A 263 -2.54 -18.63 -8.07
CA ASP A 263 -1.49 -18.57 -7.07
C ASP A 263 -0.46 -19.66 -7.38
N GLY A 264 0.79 -19.25 -7.51
CA GLY A 264 1.89 -20.15 -7.80
C GLY A 264 3.02 -20.01 -6.78
N ALA A 265 3.77 -21.08 -6.60
CA ALA A 265 5.03 -21.10 -5.88
C ALA A 265 6.04 -21.94 -6.65
N ILE A 266 7.22 -21.40 -6.91
CA ILE A 266 8.30 -22.07 -7.64
C ILE A 266 9.61 -21.92 -6.89
N ILE A 267 10.41 -22.97 -6.83
CA ILE A 267 11.75 -22.94 -6.26
C ILE A 267 12.71 -22.39 -7.32
N LEU A 268 13.42 -21.33 -6.95
CA LEU A 268 14.44 -20.76 -7.81
C LEU A 268 15.66 -21.70 -7.84
N GLY A 269 16.14 -21.99 -9.05
CA GLY A 269 17.28 -22.87 -9.28
C GLY A 269 16.93 -24.24 -9.81
N THR A 270 16.04 -24.93 -9.18
CA THR A 270 15.54 -26.22 -9.67
C THR A 270 14.36 -26.05 -10.62
N ASN A 271 13.79 -24.85 -10.71
CA ASN A 271 12.57 -24.52 -11.45
C ASN A 271 11.40 -25.48 -11.15
N LYS A 272 11.39 -26.04 -9.95
CA LYS A 272 10.33 -26.94 -9.51
C LYS A 272 9.11 -26.15 -9.08
N LEU A 273 7.98 -26.42 -9.70
CA LEU A 273 6.69 -25.86 -9.35
C LEU A 273 6.15 -26.57 -8.10
N LEU A 274 5.95 -25.82 -7.03
CA LEU A 274 5.42 -26.30 -5.75
C LEU A 274 3.91 -26.21 -5.66
N LYS A 275 3.36 -25.11 -6.19
CA LYS A 275 1.94 -24.80 -6.15
C LYS A 275 1.52 -24.10 -7.44
N TRP A 276 0.37 -24.51 -7.96
CA TRP A 276 -0.31 -23.83 -9.04
C TRP A 276 -1.80 -24.10 -8.92
N GLU A 277 -2.51 -23.17 -8.33
CA GLU A 277 -3.93 -23.27 -8.05
C GLU A 277 -4.65 -21.98 -8.39
N MET A 278 -5.91 -22.08 -8.78
CA MET A 278 -6.75 -20.90 -8.92
C MET A 278 -7.02 -20.30 -7.53
N SER A 279 -6.79 -18.99 -7.40
CA SER A 279 -7.00 -18.28 -6.13
C SER A 279 -8.46 -18.37 -5.71
N LYS A 280 -8.70 -18.76 -4.47
CA LYS A 280 -10.07 -18.88 -3.91
C LYS A 280 -10.68 -17.53 -3.58
N ASN A 281 -9.84 -16.54 -3.23
CA ASN A 281 -10.26 -15.23 -2.75
C ASN A 281 -9.85 -14.13 -3.73
N MET A 282 -10.54 -14.10 -4.87
CA MET A 282 -10.31 -13.09 -5.89
C MET A 282 -11.06 -11.79 -5.57
N MET A 283 -10.33 -10.68 -5.43
CA MET A 283 -10.92 -9.37 -5.26
C MET A 283 -11.31 -8.78 -6.61
N ARG A 284 -12.57 -8.41 -6.78
CA ARG A 284 -13.11 -7.82 -8.00
C ARG A 284 -13.53 -6.37 -7.76
N PRO A 285 -13.17 -5.43 -8.66
CA PRO A 285 -13.62 -4.05 -8.56
C PRO A 285 -15.15 -3.97 -8.79
N LYS A 286 -15.81 -3.10 -8.04
CA LYS A 286 -17.27 -2.92 -8.16
C LYS A 286 -17.70 -2.36 -9.51
N SER A 287 -16.84 -1.60 -10.15
CA SER A 287 -17.07 -1.02 -11.48
C SER A 287 -17.12 -2.05 -12.61
N ASP A 288 -16.37 -3.15 -12.44
CA ASP A 288 -16.26 -4.19 -13.47
C ASP A 288 -15.93 -5.55 -12.84
N PHE A 289 -16.95 -6.37 -12.65
CA PHE A 289 -16.80 -7.72 -12.08
C PHE A 289 -16.06 -8.71 -13.00
N THR A 290 -15.81 -8.33 -14.25
CA THR A 290 -15.02 -9.16 -15.16
C THR A 290 -13.54 -9.08 -14.87
N LYS A 291 -13.07 -8.03 -14.19
CA LYS A 291 -11.69 -7.81 -13.81
C LYS A 291 -11.37 -8.35 -12.42
N VAL A 292 -10.10 -8.68 -12.20
CA VAL A 292 -9.58 -9.13 -10.92
C VAL A 292 -8.45 -8.21 -10.48
N LYS A 293 -8.44 -7.83 -9.20
CA LYS A 293 -7.30 -7.16 -8.57
C LYS A 293 -6.29 -8.19 -8.08
N MET A 294 -5.01 -7.86 -8.20
CA MET A 294 -3.94 -8.66 -7.60
C MET A 294 -4.02 -8.61 -6.07
N ASN A 295 -3.51 -9.64 -5.42
CA ASN A 295 -3.37 -9.66 -3.95
C ASN A 295 -2.23 -8.74 -3.45
N TYR A 296 -1.43 -8.23 -4.37
CA TYR A 296 -0.38 -7.26 -4.09
C TYR A 296 -0.87 -5.86 -4.45
N ALA A 297 -0.79 -4.95 -3.49
CA ALA A 297 -1.02 -3.54 -3.70
C ALA A 297 0.35 -2.84 -3.82
N ILE A 298 0.69 -2.40 -5.02
CA ILE A 298 1.97 -1.77 -5.35
C ILE A 298 1.69 -0.35 -5.81
N VAL A 299 2.49 0.59 -5.34
CA VAL A 299 2.38 1.99 -5.73
C VAL A 299 3.77 2.57 -5.94
N ALA A 300 3.95 3.26 -7.08
CA ALA A 300 5.14 4.05 -7.39
C ALA A 300 4.71 5.43 -7.91
N PRO A 301 4.44 6.42 -7.04
CA PRO A 301 3.83 7.69 -7.42
C PRO A 301 4.63 8.50 -8.44
N ARG A 302 5.92 8.24 -8.51
CA ARG A 302 6.86 8.92 -9.42
C ARG A 302 7.43 7.94 -10.43
N MET A 303 6.54 7.34 -11.20
CA MET A 303 6.92 6.51 -12.33
C MET A 303 6.70 7.27 -13.64
N TYR A 304 7.71 7.24 -14.50
CA TYR A 304 7.64 7.78 -15.84
C TYR A 304 8.30 6.81 -16.83
N ASN A 305 7.55 6.36 -17.83
CA ASN A 305 8.00 5.36 -18.81
C ASN A 305 8.64 4.12 -18.15
N GLY A 306 8.00 3.57 -17.13
CA GLY A 306 8.47 2.42 -16.37
C GLY A 306 9.69 2.66 -15.47
N LYS A 307 10.21 3.89 -15.41
CA LYS A 307 11.32 4.26 -14.51
C LYS A 307 10.78 4.89 -13.25
N ILE A 308 11.18 4.32 -12.11
CA ILE A 308 10.80 4.79 -10.79
C ILE A 308 11.86 5.77 -10.29
N ASP A 309 11.42 6.91 -9.81
CA ASP A 309 12.29 7.95 -9.26
C ASP A 309 11.93 8.22 -7.79
N SER A 310 12.94 8.09 -6.91
CA SER A 310 12.72 8.27 -5.47
C SER A 310 12.90 9.74 -5.05
N LEU A 311 12.28 10.09 -3.92
CA LEU A 311 12.46 11.41 -3.33
C LEU A 311 13.91 11.64 -2.91
N VAL A 312 14.52 10.64 -2.28
CA VAL A 312 15.91 10.69 -1.81
C VAL A 312 16.88 10.90 -2.96
N LYS A 313 16.72 10.15 -4.07
CA LYS A 313 17.57 10.30 -5.26
C LYS A 313 17.57 11.73 -5.79
N ARG A 314 16.42 12.41 -5.78
CA ARG A 314 16.31 13.79 -6.24
C ARG A 314 16.97 14.81 -5.29
N ILE A 315 16.99 14.50 -3.99
CA ILE A 315 17.53 15.41 -2.97
C ILE A 315 19.03 15.23 -2.78
N THR A 316 19.58 14.05 -3.10
CA THR A 316 21.01 13.73 -2.90
C THR A 316 21.93 14.78 -3.52
N GLY A 317 21.65 15.25 -4.74
CA GLY A 317 22.46 16.28 -5.38
C GLY A 317 22.48 17.63 -4.64
N PHE A 318 21.36 18.02 -4.02
CA PHE A 318 21.29 19.22 -3.17
C PHE A 318 22.04 19.02 -1.85
N ALA A 319 21.94 17.84 -1.26
CA ALA A 319 22.69 17.50 -0.05
C ALA A 319 24.21 17.57 -0.28
N ASP A 320 24.69 17.04 -1.40
CA ASP A 320 26.09 17.11 -1.80
C ASP A 320 26.56 18.57 -1.99
N MET A 321 25.73 19.40 -2.61
CA MET A 321 26.03 20.84 -2.75
C MET A 321 26.12 21.54 -1.39
N ILE A 322 25.21 21.24 -0.47
CA ILE A 322 25.24 21.80 0.90
C ILE A 322 26.53 21.38 1.61
N GLN A 323 26.91 20.10 1.53
CA GLN A 323 28.15 19.60 2.14
C GLN A 323 29.38 20.28 1.54
N LEU A 324 29.47 20.40 0.22
CA LEU A 324 30.58 21.09 -0.44
C LEU A 324 30.65 22.56 -0.05
N THR A 325 29.51 23.22 0.05
CA THR A 325 29.45 24.63 0.48
C THR A 325 29.90 24.78 1.91
N HIS A 326 29.46 23.88 2.81
CA HIS A 326 29.87 23.87 4.20
C HIS A 326 31.38 23.63 4.35
N LEU A 327 31.93 22.66 3.62
CA LEU A 327 33.38 22.41 3.61
C LEU A 327 34.17 23.62 3.11
N LYS A 328 33.71 24.30 2.05
CA LYS A 328 34.34 25.53 1.55
C LYS A 328 34.25 26.65 2.57
N LEU A 329 33.10 26.80 3.26
CA LEU A 329 32.94 27.79 4.31
C LEU A 329 33.95 27.53 5.46
N GLN A 330 34.08 26.29 5.90
CA GLN A 330 35.06 25.90 6.93
C GLN A 330 36.48 26.19 6.47
N GLN A 331 36.83 25.91 5.22
CA GLN A 331 38.15 26.24 4.67
C GLN A 331 38.42 27.74 4.64
N VAL A 332 37.41 28.54 4.28
CA VAL A 332 37.51 30.01 4.31
C VAL A 332 37.67 30.49 5.74
N MET A 333 36.87 29.99 6.68
CA MET A 333 36.99 30.37 8.11
C MET A 333 38.35 29.99 8.70
N ALA A 334 38.87 28.81 8.33
CA ALA A 334 40.19 28.37 8.78
C ALA A 334 41.35 29.23 8.22
N ARG A 335 41.10 29.87 7.06
CA ARG A 335 42.07 30.78 6.42
C ARG A 335 41.84 32.25 6.78
N MET A 336 40.77 32.57 7.47
CA MET A 336 40.52 33.91 8.00
C MET A 336 41.47 34.15 9.16
N VAL A 337 42.72 34.45 8.82
CA VAL A 337 43.63 35.11 9.72
C VAL A 337 43.16 36.54 9.88
N PRO A 338 43.03 37.09 11.07
CA PRO A 338 42.73 38.52 11.21
C PRO A 338 43.73 39.31 10.36
N ASP A 339 43.19 40.18 9.50
CA ASP A 339 44.00 41.06 8.63
C ASP A 339 44.94 41.88 9.48
N GLY A 340 46.16 41.39 9.66
CA GLY A 340 47.28 42.09 10.22
C GLY A 340 47.04 42.71 11.60
N VAL A 341 47.93 42.51 12.45
CA VAL A 341 48.05 43.31 13.68
C VAL A 341 48.96 44.50 13.35
N TYR A 342 48.42 45.68 13.41
CA TYR A 342 49.28 46.86 13.39
C TYR A 342 49.98 46.97 14.72
N LEU A 343 51.27 46.57 14.74
CA LEU A 343 52.15 46.65 15.91
C LEU A 343 53.14 47.77 15.68
N ASP A 344 53.19 48.72 16.61
CA ASP A 344 54.32 49.63 16.69
C ASP A 344 55.51 48.88 17.24
N ALA A 345 56.44 48.52 16.36
CA ALA A 345 57.61 47.74 16.70
C ALA A 345 58.57 48.53 17.64
N ASP A 346 58.62 49.84 17.52
CA ASP A 346 59.46 50.69 18.40
C ASP A 346 58.82 50.80 19.79
N GLY A 347 57.50 50.98 19.87
CA GLY A 347 56.75 50.94 21.12
C GLY A 347 56.81 49.61 21.85
N LEU A 348 56.84 48.49 21.09
CA LEU A 348 56.99 47.18 21.66
C LEU A 348 58.35 46.90 22.22
N ALA A 349 59.41 47.49 21.62
CA ALA A 349 60.83 47.42 22.13
C ALA A 349 61.03 48.22 23.41
N GLU A 350 60.21 49.28 23.64
CA GLU A 350 60.22 50.07 24.86
C GLU A 350 59.50 49.45 26.05
N VAL A 351 58.71 48.39 25.83
CA VAL A 351 57.99 47.69 26.92
C VAL A 351 58.98 46.87 27.73
N ASP A 352 59.23 47.27 28.95
CA ASP A 352 60.04 46.52 29.93
C ASP A 352 59.22 45.28 30.38
N LEU A 353 59.67 44.13 29.94
CA LEU A 353 59.11 42.82 30.35
C LEU A 353 59.56 42.35 31.70
N GLY A 354 60.17 43.23 32.49
CA GLY A 354 60.65 42.97 33.85
C GLY A 354 62.03 42.41 33.95
N ASN A 355 62.76 42.27 32.82
CA ASN A 355 64.13 41.73 32.79
C ASN A 355 65.21 42.81 32.63
N GLY A 356 64.87 44.08 32.54
CA GLY A 356 65.78 45.18 32.40
C GLY A 356 66.69 45.21 31.14
N THR A 357 66.27 44.45 30.10
CA THR A 357 66.93 44.39 28.80
C THR A 357 66.06 45.00 27.72
N ASN A 358 66.60 45.99 26.99
CA ASN A 358 65.95 46.52 25.80
C ASN A 358 66.08 45.51 24.67
N TYR A 359 64.95 45.07 24.14
CA TYR A 359 64.91 44.18 23.02
C TYR A 359 65.00 44.94 21.70
N ASN A 360 65.63 44.30 20.71
CA ASN A 360 65.60 44.83 19.34
C ASN A 360 64.16 44.75 18.80
N PRO A 361 63.67 45.73 18.06
CA PRO A 361 62.30 45.70 17.54
C PRO A 361 61.91 44.39 16.82
N GLN A 362 62.82 43.76 16.09
CA GLN A 362 62.61 42.45 15.45
C GLN A 362 62.55 41.30 16.47
N GLU A 363 63.27 41.32 17.53
CA GLU A 363 63.23 40.31 18.59
C GLU A 363 61.95 40.43 19.41
N ALA A 364 61.51 41.65 19.69
CA ALA A 364 60.26 41.92 20.38
C ALA A 364 59.04 41.44 19.50
N LEU A 365 59.12 41.63 18.21
CA LEU A 365 58.07 41.18 17.26
C LEU A 365 58.05 39.64 17.17
N ASN A 366 59.23 38.98 17.17
CA ASN A 366 59.30 37.52 17.15
C ASN A 366 58.87 36.87 18.48
N MET A 367 58.90 37.58 19.58
CA MET A 367 58.38 37.10 20.87
C MET A 367 56.84 37.26 20.96
N PHE A 368 56.30 38.19 20.21
CA PHE A 368 54.85 38.46 20.20
C PHE A 368 54.10 37.46 19.28
N PHE A 369 54.72 36.99 18.23
CA PHE A 369 54.18 35.95 17.33
C PHE A 369 54.62 34.56 17.76
#